data_98572415e01b74812dffe135a9ea29c7
#
_entry.id   98572415e01b74812dffe135a9ea29c7
#
_cell.length_a   1.000
_cell.length_b   1.000
_cell.length_c   1.000
_cell.angle_alpha   90.00
_cell.angle_beta   90.00
_cell.angle_gamma   90.00
#
_symmetry.space_group_name_H-M   'P 1'
#
loop_
_entity.id
_entity.type
_entity.pdbx_description
1 polymer ?
#
loop_
_entity_poly.entity_id
_entity_poly.type
_entity_poly.pdbx_seq_one_letter_code
_entity_poly.pdbx_strand_id
1 'polypeptide(L)'
;MAMDFGKFELIWVTNRRLSEDFFADVRRVAQGGKADKILLRESDLPELEYENLARKTLEIIAECDSGARLILHTHASVASRLGVSELHLPFAKFASTSGERAINLRDLVKFDGASSDKERGGGICGSNLTQKLKIGVSVHSLQQALSAQELGADYVVAGHIFNTPSHAPERGRGLKFLREICENLSIKNYAIGGINFKNLSEIKQVGAAGAYMMRGFLG
;
A
#
# COMPACT_ATOMS: atom_id res chain seq x y z
N MET A 1 -10.57 17.53 -16.08
CA MET A 1 -9.13 17.56 -16.42
C MET A 1 -8.43 16.63 -15.45
N ALA A 2 -7.79 15.55 -15.92
CA ALA A 2 -7.11 14.61 -15.03
C ALA A 2 -5.97 15.32 -14.30
N MET A 3 -5.85 15.09 -12.99
CA MET A 3 -4.75 15.67 -12.21
C MET A 3 -3.44 14.99 -12.60
N ASP A 4 -2.39 15.77 -12.79
CA ASP A 4 -1.04 15.23 -12.94
C ASP A 4 -0.47 14.94 -11.54
N PHE A 5 -0.35 13.67 -11.20
CA PHE A 5 0.23 13.22 -9.93
C PHE A 5 1.74 12.97 -10.01
N GLY A 6 2.39 13.36 -11.11
CA GLY A 6 3.82 13.17 -11.34
C GLY A 6 4.15 11.72 -11.76
N LYS A 7 5.20 11.14 -11.15
CA LYS A 7 5.65 9.78 -11.49
C LYS A 7 4.55 8.74 -11.28
N PHE A 8 4.32 7.89 -12.29
CA PHE A 8 3.43 6.72 -12.18
C PHE A 8 4.11 5.66 -11.31
N GLU A 9 3.51 5.34 -10.16
CA GLU A 9 4.09 4.43 -9.17
C GLU A 9 3.63 2.98 -9.39
N LEU A 10 4.54 2.03 -9.22
CA LEU A 10 4.27 0.60 -9.26
C LEU A 10 4.42 0.00 -7.87
N ILE A 11 3.39 -0.68 -7.40
CA ILE A 11 3.33 -1.27 -6.07
C ILE A 11 3.18 -2.78 -6.17
N TRP A 12 4.13 -3.52 -5.61
CA TRP A 12 3.97 -4.95 -5.46
C TRP A 12 3.12 -5.29 -4.24
N VAL A 13 2.09 -6.11 -4.43
CA VAL A 13 1.26 -6.66 -3.34
C VAL A 13 1.73 -8.05 -3.02
N THR A 14 2.16 -8.29 -1.80
CA THR A 14 2.62 -9.61 -1.38
C THR A 14 1.45 -10.60 -1.22
N ASN A 15 1.78 -11.86 -1.39
CA ASN A 15 0.96 -12.99 -0.98
C ASN A 15 1.90 -14.20 -0.83
N ARG A 16 2.30 -14.51 0.41
CA ARG A 16 3.25 -15.59 0.69
C ARG A 16 2.77 -16.98 0.25
N ARG A 17 1.46 -17.17 0.10
CA ARG A 17 0.89 -18.44 -0.41
C ARG A 17 1.13 -18.67 -1.91
N LEU A 18 1.56 -17.64 -2.63
CA LEU A 18 1.91 -17.71 -4.05
C LEU A 18 3.42 -17.77 -4.28
N SER A 19 4.21 -17.80 -3.20
CA SER A 19 5.67 -17.78 -3.21
C SER A 19 6.21 -19.08 -2.68
N GLU A 20 7.24 -19.62 -3.31
CA GLU A 20 8.03 -20.76 -2.81
C GLU A 20 9.05 -20.29 -1.75
N ASP A 21 9.63 -19.11 -1.95
CA ASP A 21 10.49 -18.42 -1.00
C ASP A 21 10.14 -16.94 -0.96
N PHE A 22 9.36 -16.58 0.05
CA PHE A 22 8.85 -15.21 0.23
C PHE A 22 9.94 -14.15 0.31
N PHE A 23 11.01 -14.42 1.06
CA PHE A 23 12.09 -13.45 1.25
C PHE A 23 12.99 -13.33 0.02
N ALA A 24 13.18 -14.40 -0.73
CA ALA A 24 13.84 -14.33 -2.03
C ALA A 24 13.04 -13.48 -3.01
N ASP A 25 11.71 -13.61 -3.01
CA ASP A 25 10.83 -12.76 -3.84
C ASP A 25 10.89 -11.28 -3.43
N VAL A 26 10.87 -10.98 -2.11
CA VAL A 26 11.05 -9.61 -1.60
C VAL A 26 12.37 -9.03 -2.12
N ARG A 27 13.47 -9.76 -1.98
CA ARG A 27 14.80 -9.36 -2.44
C ARG A 27 14.82 -9.11 -3.95
N ARG A 28 14.29 -10.05 -4.72
CA ARG A 28 14.22 -9.95 -6.19
C ARG A 28 13.42 -8.74 -6.66
N VAL A 29 12.26 -8.49 -6.05
CA VAL A 29 11.42 -7.34 -6.41
C VAL A 29 12.09 -6.02 -6.00
N ALA A 30 12.68 -5.95 -4.81
CA ALA A 30 13.40 -4.77 -4.35
C ALA A 30 14.60 -4.46 -5.27
N GLN A 31 15.48 -5.41 -5.53
CA GLN A 31 16.65 -5.25 -6.41
C GLN A 31 16.29 -4.95 -7.86
N GLY A 32 15.14 -5.45 -8.33
CA GLY A 32 14.68 -5.25 -9.71
C GLY A 32 14.34 -3.80 -10.08
N GLY A 33 14.25 -2.89 -9.11
CA GLY A 33 14.07 -1.45 -9.28
C GLY A 33 12.77 -1.03 -9.98
N LYS A 34 11.85 -1.97 -10.23
CA LYS A 34 10.57 -1.69 -10.90
C LYS A 34 9.46 -1.33 -9.90
N ALA A 35 9.54 -1.81 -8.66
CA ALA A 35 8.57 -1.51 -7.62
C ALA A 35 9.01 -0.26 -6.84
N ASP A 36 8.17 0.75 -6.81
CA ASP A 36 8.36 1.94 -5.97
C ASP A 36 8.00 1.65 -4.50
N LYS A 37 7.08 0.71 -4.30
CA LYS A 37 6.61 0.30 -2.97
C LYS A 37 6.26 -1.19 -2.94
N ILE A 38 6.28 -1.75 -1.74
CA ILE A 38 5.84 -3.11 -1.43
C ILE A 38 4.72 -3.04 -0.40
N LEU A 39 3.51 -3.49 -0.74
CA LEU A 39 2.41 -3.65 0.20
C LEU A 39 2.47 -5.04 0.83
N LEU A 40 2.81 -5.12 2.12
CA LEU A 40 2.80 -6.36 2.89
C LEU A 40 1.35 -6.71 3.27
N ARG A 41 0.72 -7.58 2.46
CA ARG A 41 -0.69 -7.97 2.61
C ARG A 41 -0.81 -9.45 2.99
N GLU A 42 -0.58 -9.74 4.26
CA GLU A 42 -0.66 -11.10 4.85
C GLU A 42 -1.71 -11.08 5.98
N SER A 43 -2.99 -10.93 5.59
CA SER A 43 -4.11 -10.68 6.51
C SER A 43 -4.52 -11.88 7.38
N ASP A 44 -3.96 -13.04 7.13
CA ASP A 44 -4.19 -14.28 7.88
C ASP A 44 -3.18 -14.49 9.02
N LEU A 45 -2.17 -13.62 9.13
CA LEU A 45 -1.19 -13.71 10.21
C LEU A 45 -1.67 -12.99 11.48
N PRO A 46 -1.45 -13.60 12.66
CA PRO A 46 -1.53 -12.88 13.94
C PRO A 46 -0.55 -11.70 13.98
N GLU A 47 -0.85 -10.68 14.79
CA GLU A 47 -0.10 -9.42 14.83
C GLU A 47 1.41 -9.63 15.05
N LEU A 48 1.81 -10.50 15.98
CA LEU A 48 3.21 -10.77 16.28
C LEU A 48 3.95 -11.40 15.10
N GLU A 49 3.34 -12.37 14.43
CA GLU A 49 3.92 -13.02 13.25
C GLU A 49 4.01 -12.02 12.08
N TYR A 50 2.97 -11.19 11.91
CA TYR A 50 2.97 -10.13 10.92
C TYR A 50 4.08 -9.10 11.19
N GLU A 51 4.30 -8.71 12.45
CA GLU A 51 5.38 -7.80 12.83
C GLU A 51 6.76 -8.38 12.53
N ASN A 52 6.99 -9.65 12.85
CA ASN A 52 8.25 -10.31 12.55
C ASN A 52 8.52 -10.38 11.04
N LEU A 53 7.47 -10.68 10.25
CA LEU A 53 7.55 -10.69 8.80
C LEU A 53 7.84 -9.28 8.24
N ALA A 54 7.17 -8.26 8.76
CA ALA A 54 7.37 -6.87 8.35
C ALA A 54 8.78 -6.37 8.67
N ARG A 55 9.32 -6.69 9.85
CA ARG A 55 10.68 -6.36 10.28
C ARG A 55 11.71 -6.96 9.32
N LYS A 56 11.58 -8.26 9.03
CA LYS A 56 12.48 -8.93 8.09
C LYS A 56 12.38 -8.38 6.67
N THR A 57 11.18 -8.02 6.25
CA THR A 57 10.96 -7.37 4.94
C THR A 57 11.64 -6.00 4.86
N LEU A 58 11.58 -5.19 5.93
CA LEU A 58 12.29 -3.89 6.02
C LEU A 58 13.81 -4.07 5.95
N GLU A 59 14.36 -5.06 6.67
CA GLU A 59 15.80 -5.39 6.62
C GLU A 59 16.25 -5.69 5.18
N ILE A 60 15.51 -6.55 4.47
CA ILE A 60 15.83 -6.93 3.09
C ILE A 60 15.73 -5.71 2.14
N ILE A 61 14.71 -4.86 2.29
CA ILE A 61 14.58 -3.65 1.47
C ILE A 61 15.78 -2.72 1.70
N ALA A 62 16.19 -2.54 2.96
CA ALA A 62 17.35 -1.72 3.31
C ALA A 62 18.66 -2.30 2.75
N GLU A 63 18.87 -3.62 2.84
CA GLU A 63 20.03 -4.30 2.26
C GLU A 63 20.11 -4.14 0.72
N CYS A 64 18.97 -4.00 0.05
CA CYS A 64 18.92 -3.86 -1.41
C CYS A 64 19.24 -2.45 -1.93
N ASP A 65 19.23 -1.43 -1.06
CA ASP A 65 19.44 -0.01 -1.41
C ASP A 65 18.59 0.45 -2.63
N SER A 66 17.38 -0.08 -2.72
CA SER A 66 16.54 0.06 -3.93
C SER A 66 15.68 1.32 -3.95
N GLY A 67 15.57 2.02 -2.83
CA GLY A 67 14.63 3.11 -2.62
C GLY A 67 13.16 2.67 -2.53
N ALA A 68 12.85 1.38 -2.63
CA ALA A 68 11.50 0.87 -2.43
C ALA A 68 11.04 1.09 -0.98
N ARG A 69 9.76 1.42 -0.78
CA ARG A 69 9.19 1.67 0.55
C ARG A 69 8.18 0.60 0.93
N LEU A 70 8.13 0.28 2.22
CA LEU A 70 7.14 -0.66 2.74
C LEU A 70 5.83 0.06 3.06
N ILE A 71 4.71 -0.56 2.67
CA ILE A 71 3.35 -0.22 3.12
C ILE A 71 2.86 -1.39 3.96
N LEU A 72 2.34 -1.13 5.16
CA LEU A 72 1.71 -2.17 5.96
C LEU A 72 0.20 -2.23 5.69
N HIS A 73 -0.37 -3.43 5.87
CA HIS A 73 -1.80 -3.66 5.71
C HIS A 73 -2.46 -3.88 7.07
N THR A 74 -3.45 -3.07 7.42
CA THR A 74 -4.36 -3.19 8.59
C THR A 74 -3.75 -3.07 9.99
N HIS A 75 -2.47 -3.30 10.21
CA HIS A 75 -1.83 -3.31 11.52
C HIS A 75 -1.19 -1.95 11.87
N ALA A 76 -2.03 -0.99 12.32
CA ALA A 76 -1.57 0.36 12.66
C ALA A 76 -0.56 0.37 13.83
N SER A 77 -0.76 -0.49 14.85
CA SER A 77 0.16 -0.67 15.96
C SER A 77 1.56 -1.12 15.52
N VAL A 78 1.61 -2.05 14.55
CA VAL A 78 2.88 -2.51 13.96
C VAL A 78 3.55 -1.39 13.16
N ALA A 79 2.76 -0.60 12.39
CA ALA A 79 3.30 0.55 11.67
C ALA A 79 3.98 1.55 12.61
N SER A 80 3.36 1.84 13.76
CA SER A 80 3.95 2.68 14.81
C SER A 80 5.26 2.12 15.35
N ARG A 81 5.26 0.85 15.79
CA ARG A 81 6.44 0.21 16.37
C ARG A 81 7.63 0.09 15.41
N LEU A 82 7.35 -0.10 14.12
CA LEU A 82 8.39 -0.26 13.10
C LEU A 82 8.76 1.05 12.38
N GLY A 83 8.12 2.17 12.70
CA GLY A 83 8.37 3.44 12.02
C GLY A 83 7.93 3.47 10.56
N VAL A 84 6.96 2.62 10.16
CA VAL A 84 6.45 2.59 8.79
C VAL A 84 5.39 3.66 8.60
N SER A 85 5.65 4.61 7.72
CA SER A 85 4.84 5.81 7.53
C SER A 85 3.67 5.67 6.54
N GLU A 86 3.37 4.46 6.07
CA GLU A 86 2.29 4.23 5.11
C GLU A 86 1.49 2.98 5.48
N LEU A 87 0.17 3.13 5.65
CA LEU A 87 -0.77 2.09 6.03
C LEU A 87 -1.87 1.97 4.97
N HIS A 88 -2.23 0.74 4.62
CA HIS A 88 -3.33 0.45 3.70
C HIS A 88 -4.47 -0.26 4.42
N LEU A 89 -5.70 0.21 4.23
CA LEU A 89 -6.90 -0.31 4.89
C LEU A 89 -7.99 -0.69 3.88
N PRO A 90 -8.77 -1.75 4.15
CA PRO A 90 -10.07 -1.93 3.52
C PRO A 90 -11.01 -0.77 3.88
N PHE A 91 -11.90 -0.36 2.95
CA PHE A 91 -12.83 0.75 3.17
C PHE A 91 -13.66 0.59 4.45
N ALA A 92 -14.22 -0.59 4.70
CA ALA A 92 -15.04 -0.83 5.89
C ALA A 92 -14.27 -0.57 7.21
N LYS A 93 -13.00 -1.01 7.27
CA LYS A 93 -12.14 -0.78 8.43
C LYS A 93 -11.79 0.71 8.56
N PHE A 94 -11.47 1.38 7.46
CA PHE A 94 -11.17 2.81 7.46
C PHE A 94 -12.39 3.64 7.90
N ALA A 95 -13.57 3.40 7.33
CA ALA A 95 -14.79 4.12 7.66
C ALA A 95 -15.20 3.94 9.13
N SER A 96 -15.04 2.73 9.70
CA SER A 96 -15.34 2.47 11.11
C SER A 96 -14.38 3.17 12.08
N THR A 97 -13.18 3.53 11.63
CA THR A 97 -12.16 4.22 12.45
C THR A 97 -12.17 5.74 12.24
N SER A 98 -12.96 6.28 11.32
CA SER A 98 -12.95 7.70 10.94
C SER A 98 -14.21 8.49 11.39
N GLY A 99 -15.13 7.90 12.17
CA GLY A 99 -16.32 8.58 12.74
C GLY A 99 -16.04 9.37 14.01
N GLU A 100 -17.02 10.10 14.56
CA GLU A 100 -16.91 10.99 15.73
C GLU A 100 -16.35 10.33 17.02
N ARG A 101 -16.26 9.02 17.08
CA ARG A 101 -15.58 8.23 18.12
C ARG A 101 -14.26 7.63 17.66
N ALA A 102 -13.79 7.98 16.47
CA ALA A 102 -12.56 7.44 15.93
C ALA A 102 -11.37 8.05 16.66
N ILE A 103 -10.65 7.20 17.36
CA ILE A 103 -9.25 7.46 17.66
C ILE A 103 -8.60 7.74 16.29
N ASN A 104 -8.15 8.97 16.09
CA ASN A 104 -7.51 9.35 14.85
C ASN A 104 -6.34 8.39 14.63
N LEU A 105 -6.43 7.51 13.63
CA LEU A 105 -5.36 6.53 13.33
C LEU A 105 -4.00 7.20 13.22
N ARG A 106 -3.97 8.48 12.86
CA ARG A 106 -2.75 9.30 12.79
C ARG A 106 -2.23 9.70 14.17
N ASP A 107 -3.09 9.77 15.18
CA ASP A 107 -2.70 10.05 16.56
C ASP A 107 -2.22 8.79 17.29
N LEU A 108 -2.65 7.60 16.83
CA LEU A 108 -2.15 6.31 17.33
C LEU A 108 -0.72 6.02 16.86
N VAL A 109 -0.33 6.57 15.72
CA VAL A 109 1.01 6.41 15.17
C VAL A 109 1.81 7.67 15.52
N LYS A 110 2.06 7.88 16.82
CA LYS A 110 3.07 8.81 17.28
C LYS A 110 4.41 8.10 17.08
N PHE A 111 5.20 8.59 16.13
CA PHE A 111 6.60 8.22 16.03
C PHE A 111 7.31 8.88 17.21
N ASP A 112 7.35 8.20 18.36
CA ASP A 112 8.14 8.65 19.52
C ASP A 112 9.61 8.56 19.12
N GLY A 113 10.17 9.69 18.72
CA GLY A 113 11.59 9.85 18.41
C GLY A 113 12.47 9.87 19.68
N ALA A 114 12.20 8.99 20.66
CA ALA A 114 13.03 8.85 21.83
C ALA A 114 12.86 7.46 22.47
N SER A 115 13.51 6.45 21.96
CA SER A 115 13.99 5.39 22.84
C SER A 115 15.45 5.70 23.15
N SER A 116 15.69 6.13 24.39
CA SER A 116 17.01 6.30 24.99
C SER A 116 17.64 4.95 25.33
N ASP A 117 17.82 4.08 24.39
CA ASP A 117 18.66 2.91 24.52
C ASP A 117 19.88 3.04 23.59
N LYS A 118 20.82 3.87 24.07
CA LYS A 118 22.21 3.84 23.64
C LYS A 118 22.86 2.59 24.21
N GLU A 119 22.63 1.43 23.62
CA GLU A 119 23.57 0.29 23.72
C GLU A 119 23.05 -0.85 22.85
N ARG A 120 23.37 -0.80 21.53
CA ARG A 120 23.77 -1.91 20.66
C ARG A 120 23.76 -1.42 19.22
N GLY A 121 24.93 -1.43 18.61
CA GLY A 121 25.23 -0.85 17.31
C GLY A 121 24.36 -1.38 16.17
N GLY A 122 23.93 -0.45 15.31
CA GLY A 122 23.14 -0.69 14.12
C GLY A 122 22.13 0.44 13.90
N GLY A 123 22.58 1.71 13.99
CA GLY A 123 21.71 2.88 13.84
C GLY A 123 21.23 3.03 12.41
N ILE A 124 19.94 2.76 12.17
CA ILE A 124 19.22 3.32 11.01
C ILE A 124 19.04 4.80 11.33
N CYS A 125 19.64 5.63 10.49
CA CYS A 125 19.76 7.08 10.60
C CYS A 125 18.46 7.75 11.06
N GLY A 126 18.49 8.35 12.26
CA GLY A 126 17.42 9.17 12.78
C GLY A 126 17.34 10.49 12.04
N SER A 127 16.37 10.66 11.16
CA SER A 127 15.89 11.98 10.79
C SER A 127 14.67 12.30 11.65
N ASN A 128 14.81 13.26 12.57
CA ASN A 128 13.75 13.89 13.36
C ASN A 128 12.76 14.61 12.44
N LEU A 129 11.91 13.86 11.76
CA LEU A 129 10.75 14.38 11.04
C LEU A 129 9.55 13.63 11.60
N THR A 130 8.62 14.37 12.19
CA THR A 130 7.25 13.90 12.47
C THR A 130 6.58 13.55 11.15
N GLN A 131 6.92 12.37 10.60
CA GLN A 131 6.40 11.95 9.32
C GLN A 131 4.95 11.50 9.54
N LYS A 132 4.01 12.33 9.01
CA LYS A 132 2.59 12.02 9.08
C LYS A 132 2.30 10.69 8.42
N LEU A 133 1.61 9.78 9.14
CA LEU A 133 1.14 8.51 8.59
C LEU A 133 0.26 8.75 7.36
N LYS A 134 0.61 8.16 6.22
CA LYS A 134 -0.22 8.13 5.02
C LYS A 134 -1.16 6.95 5.05
N ILE A 135 -2.43 7.19 4.76
CA ILE A 135 -3.46 6.15 4.76
C ILE A 135 -4.02 5.97 3.35
N GLY A 136 -3.82 4.77 2.81
CA GLY A 136 -4.44 4.31 1.58
C GLY A 136 -5.66 3.45 1.85
N VAL A 137 -6.67 3.52 0.99
CA VAL A 137 -7.95 2.82 1.17
C VAL A 137 -8.35 2.05 -0.07
N SER A 138 -8.64 0.74 0.07
CA SER A 138 -9.25 -0.06 -1.01
C SER A 138 -10.71 0.33 -1.19
N VAL A 139 -11.12 0.60 -2.44
CA VAL A 139 -12.48 0.99 -2.79
C VAL A 139 -13.02 0.19 -3.97
N HIS A 140 -14.34 -0.05 -3.96
CA HIS A 140 -15.03 -0.87 -4.95
C HIS A 140 -16.21 -0.15 -5.61
N SER A 141 -16.43 1.12 -5.31
CA SER A 141 -17.42 1.99 -5.95
C SER A 141 -16.97 3.44 -5.88
N LEU A 142 -17.54 4.30 -6.76
CA LEU A 142 -17.32 5.75 -6.69
C LEU A 142 -17.75 6.32 -5.34
N GLN A 143 -18.88 5.86 -4.81
CA GLN A 143 -19.36 6.30 -3.49
C GLN A 143 -18.35 6.04 -2.39
N GLN A 144 -17.75 4.82 -2.35
CA GLN A 144 -16.69 4.51 -1.38
C GLN A 144 -15.46 5.40 -1.58
N ALA A 145 -15.09 5.70 -2.82
CA ALA A 145 -13.94 6.53 -3.13
C ALA A 145 -14.14 7.98 -2.66
N LEU A 146 -15.31 8.57 -2.92
CA LEU A 146 -15.67 9.90 -2.44
C LEU A 146 -15.69 9.95 -0.91
N SER A 147 -16.37 8.98 -0.27
CA SER A 147 -16.39 8.90 1.20
C SER A 147 -15.00 8.71 1.80
N ALA A 148 -14.13 7.92 1.18
CA ALA A 148 -12.75 7.76 1.66
C ALA A 148 -11.98 9.09 1.58
N GLN A 149 -12.14 9.87 0.51
CA GLN A 149 -11.54 11.19 0.38
C GLN A 149 -12.07 12.15 1.45
N GLU A 150 -13.40 12.23 1.65
CA GLU A 150 -14.04 13.08 2.66
C GLU A 150 -13.56 12.74 4.09
N LEU A 151 -13.39 11.45 4.37
CA LEU A 151 -12.88 10.95 5.66
C LEU A 151 -11.35 11.13 5.82
N GLY A 152 -10.67 11.70 4.81
CA GLY A 152 -9.27 12.08 4.90
C GLY A 152 -8.27 11.00 4.52
N ALA A 153 -8.63 10.06 3.65
CA ALA A 153 -7.66 9.16 3.02
C ALA A 153 -6.64 9.96 2.19
N ASP A 154 -5.37 9.55 2.21
CA ASP A 154 -4.33 10.20 1.41
C ASP A 154 -4.33 9.70 -0.05
N TYR A 155 -4.85 8.49 -0.27
CA TYR A 155 -5.07 7.91 -1.60
C TYR A 155 -6.07 6.75 -1.56
N VAL A 156 -6.61 6.41 -2.73
CA VAL A 156 -7.47 5.23 -2.88
C VAL A 156 -6.87 4.22 -3.86
N VAL A 157 -7.22 2.95 -3.67
CA VAL A 157 -6.90 1.85 -4.58
C VAL A 157 -8.19 1.25 -5.10
N ALA A 158 -8.48 1.52 -6.37
CA ALA A 158 -9.72 1.12 -7.04
C ALA A 158 -9.58 -0.29 -7.63
N GLY A 159 -10.47 -1.18 -7.30
CA GLY A 159 -10.39 -2.57 -7.77
C GLY A 159 -11.70 -3.33 -7.74
N HIS A 160 -11.68 -4.51 -8.38
CA HIS A 160 -10.64 -4.97 -9.30
C HIS A 160 -10.97 -4.53 -10.74
N ILE A 161 -9.95 -4.10 -11.48
CA ILE A 161 -10.16 -3.47 -12.80
C ILE A 161 -10.36 -4.53 -13.88
N PHE A 162 -9.45 -5.49 -13.99
CA PHE A 162 -9.55 -6.59 -14.96
C PHE A 162 -9.88 -7.91 -14.27
N ASN A 163 -10.38 -8.88 -15.01
CA ASN A 163 -10.65 -10.20 -14.49
C ASN A 163 -9.39 -10.81 -13.86
N THR A 164 -9.56 -11.42 -12.71
CA THR A 164 -8.45 -12.04 -11.97
C THR A 164 -8.94 -13.28 -11.20
N PRO A 165 -8.13 -14.35 -11.14
CA PRO A 165 -8.50 -15.54 -10.38
C PRO A 165 -8.79 -15.26 -8.89
N SER A 166 -8.19 -14.22 -8.32
CA SER A 166 -8.39 -13.84 -6.91
C SER A 166 -9.81 -13.35 -6.61
N HIS A 167 -10.59 -13.01 -7.63
CA HIS A 167 -11.97 -12.51 -7.51
C HIS A 167 -12.98 -13.29 -8.37
N ALA A 168 -12.59 -14.45 -8.91
CA ALA A 168 -13.52 -15.30 -9.65
C ALA A 168 -14.67 -15.79 -8.75
N PRO A 169 -15.94 -15.79 -9.22
CA PRO A 169 -16.38 -15.53 -10.61
C PRO A 169 -16.71 -14.06 -10.94
N GLU A 170 -16.43 -13.10 -10.06
CA GLU A 170 -16.76 -11.69 -10.30
C GLU A 170 -15.99 -11.12 -11.50
N ARG A 171 -16.70 -10.37 -12.35
CA ARG A 171 -16.07 -9.66 -13.46
C ARG A 171 -15.37 -8.40 -13.00
N GLY A 172 -14.24 -8.07 -13.63
CA GLY A 172 -13.55 -6.81 -13.43
C GLY A 172 -14.45 -5.62 -13.77
N ARG A 173 -14.32 -4.53 -13.02
CA ARG A 173 -15.14 -3.31 -13.14
C ARG A 173 -14.79 -2.50 -14.39
N GLY A 174 -13.65 -2.77 -15.01
CA GLY A 174 -13.19 -2.17 -16.24
C GLY A 174 -12.60 -0.76 -16.10
N LEU A 175 -12.07 -0.28 -17.21
CA LEU A 175 -11.43 1.04 -17.28
C LEU A 175 -12.44 2.20 -17.15
N LYS A 176 -13.71 1.98 -17.46
CA LYS A 176 -14.76 3.00 -17.28
C LYS A 176 -14.91 3.36 -15.80
N PHE A 177 -14.96 2.36 -14.93
CA PHE A 177 -15.00 2.56 -13.48
C PHE A 177 -13.76 3.31 -12.96
N LEU A 178 -12.56 2.91 -13.43
CA LEU A 178 -11.32 3.58 -13.03
C LEU A 178 -11.32 5.05 -13.47
N ARG A 179 -11.78 5.34 -14.69
CA ARG A 179 -11.87 6.69 -15.23
C ARG A 179 -12.80 7.55 -14.38
N GLU A 180 -13.97 7.02 -14.05
CA GLU A 180 -14.93 7.71 -13.19
C GLU A 180 -14.31 8.11 -11.84
N ILE A 181 -13.51 7.22 -11.23
CA ILE A 181 -12.77 7.54 -10.02
C ILE A 181 -11.73 8.64 -10.27
N CYS A 182 -10.92 8.53 -11.33
CA CYS A 182 -9.89 9.53 -11.66
C CYS A 182 -10.45 10.92 -11.91
N GLU A 183 -11.65 11.01 -12.47
CA GLU A 183 -12.31 12.29 -12.81
C GLU A 183 -12.97 12.96 -11.60
N ASN A 184 -13.32 12.20 -10.55
CA ASN A 184 -14.10 12.69 -9.42
C ASN A 184 -13.29 12.88 -8.12
N LEU A 185 -12.05 12.41 -8.05
CA LEU A 185 -11.21 12.56 -6.86
C LEU A 185 -10.08 13.56 -7.07
N SER A 186 -9.75 14.26 -5.98
CA SER A 186 -8.59 15.16 -5.91
C SER A 186 -7.35 14.52 -5.26
N ILE A 187 -7.50 13.34 -4.66
CA ILE A 187 -6.39 12.56 -4.08
C ILE A 187 -5.86 11.54 -5.09
N LYS A 188 -4.64 11.03 -4.84
CA LYS A 188 -4.06 9.98 -5.69
C LYS A 188 -4.98 8.76 -5.75
N ASN A 189 -5.16 8.24 -6.94
CA ASN A 189 -5.92 7.04 -7.18
C ASN A 189 -5.06 6.01 -7.92
N TYR A 190 -5.09 4.79 -7.44
CA TYR A 190 -4.35 3.66 -7.98
C TYR A 190 -5.32 2.59 -8.46
N ALA A 191 -4.88 1.78 -9.39
CA ALA A 191 -5.64 0.64 -9.89
C ALA A 191 -5.10 -0.69 -9.35
N ILE A 192 -5.99 -1.65 -9.10
CA ILE A 192 -5.63 -3.03 -8.73
C ILE A 192 -6.55 -4.05 -9.43
N GLY A 193 -6.04 -5.27 -9.62
CA GLY A 193 -6.80 -6.41 -10.11
C GLY A 193 -6.58 -6.70 -11.59
N GLY A 194 -5.98 -7.86 -11.87
CA GLY A 194 -5.66 -8.34 -13.22
C GLY A 194 -4.61 -7.51 -13.97
N ILE A 195 -3.90 -6.62 -13.27
CA ILE A 195 -2.90 -5.73 -13.86
C ILE A 195 -1.54 -6.45 -13.94
N ASN A 196 -0.86 -6.24 -15.04
CA ASN A 196 0.48 -6.74 -15.33
C ASN A 196 1.22 -5.76 -16.28
N PHE A 197 2.49 -6.01 -16.57
CA PHE A 197 3.30 -5.11 -17.40
C PHE A 197 2.75 -4.90 -18.82
N LYS A 198 1.93 -5.84 -19.36
CA LYS A 198 1.39 -5.74 -20.72
C LYS A 198 0.21 -4.76 -20.83
N ASN A 199 -0.57 -4.58 -19.74
CA ASN A 199 -1.75 -3.71 -19.71
C ASN A 199 -1.58 -2.40 -18.91
N LEU A 200 -0.37 -2.10 -18.43
CA LEU A 200 -0.09 -0.85 -17.70
C LEU A 200 -0.37 0.42 -18.51
N SER A 201 -0.20 0.37 -19.83
CA SER A 201 -0.46 1.53 -20.70
C SER A 201 -1.92 1.98 -20.62
N GLU A 202 -2.86 1.02 -20.52
CA GLU A 202 -4.29 1.31 -20.39
C GLU A 202 -4.60 2.03 -19.07
N ILE A 203 -3.95 1.61 -17.98
CA ILE A 203 -4.10 2.24 -16.66
C ILE A 203 -3.56 3.68 -16.67
N LYS A 204 -2.39 3.90 -17.29
CA LYS A 204 -1.79 5.23 -17.45
C LYS A 204 -2.68 6.17 -18.25
N GLN A 205 -3.26 5.69 -19.36
CA GLN A 205 -4.13 6.49 -20.24
C GLN A 205 -5.41 6.96 -19.54
N VAL A 206 -5.87 6.23 -18.55
CA VAL A 206 -7.05 6.60 -17.76
C VAL A 206 -6.73 7.73 -16.76
N GLY A 207 -5.45 7.97 -16.43
CA GLY A 207 -5.02 9.02 -15.52
C GLY A 207 -4.81 8.56 -14.07
N ALA A 208 -4.69 7.26 -13.82
CA ALA A 208 -4.34 6.76 -12.49
C ALA A 208 -2.90 7.12 -12.11
N ALA A 209 -2.66 7.38 -10.83
CA ALA A 209 -1.34 7.70 -10.27
C ALA A 209 -0.38 6.50 -10.24
N GLY A 210 -0.90 5.28 -10.41
CA GLY A 210 -0.10 4.06 -10.41
C GLY A 210 -0.93 2.79 -10.39
N ALA A 211 -0.25 1.66 -10.22
CA ALA A 211 -0.86 0.34 -10.23
C ALA A 211 -0.31 -0.57 -9.14
N TYR A 212 -1.21 -1.32 -8.52
CA TYR A 212 -0.94 -2.40 -7.60
C TYR A 212 -0.98 -3.72 -8.35
N MET A 213 0.09 -4.50 -8.28
CA MET A 213 0.22 -5.79 -8.94
C MET A 213 0.68 -6.85 -7.96
N MET A 214 0.12 -8.05 -8.04
CA MET A 214 0.53 -9.20 -7.23
C MET A 214 1.41 -10.14 -8.09
N ARG A 215 0.78 -10.95 -8.94
CA ARG A 215 1.49 -11.91 -9.80
C ARG A 215 2.34 -11.25 -10.87
N GLY A 216 2.02 -10.03 -11.30
CA GLY A 216 2.74 -9.35 -12.37
C GLY A 216 4.23 -9.07 -12.06
N PHE A 217 4.63 -9.15 -10.78
CA PHE A 217 6.04 -9.05 -10.35
C PHE A 217 6.73 -10.40 -10.20
N LEU A 218 5.98 -11.50 -10.12
CA LEU A 218 6.50 -12.84 -9.82
C LEU A 218 6.71 -13.71 -11.06
N GLY A 219 6.20 -13.29 -12.22
CA GLY A 219 6.24 -14.05 -13.48
C GLY A 219 6.84 -13.31 -14.65
#